data_36a6ed9a50b2d290c6fce817fe624cb2
#
_entry.id   36a6ed9a50b2d290c6fce817fe624cb2
#
_cell.length_a   1.000
_cell.length_b   1.000
_cell.length_c   1.000
_cell.angle_alpha   90.00
_cell.angle_beta   90.00
_cell.angle_gamma   90.00
#
_symmetry.space_group_name_H-M   'P 1'
#
loop_
_entity.id
_entity.type
_entity.pdbx_description
1 polymer ?
#
loop_
_entity_poly.entity_id
_entity_poly.type
_entity_poly.pdbx_seq_one_letter_code
_entity_poly.pdbx_strand_id
1 'polypeptide(L)'
;MGRRSRLVFVAAWSGTNLFFWRARAEHSRDKHLVDLGAAPVPRLEGSSARAFTPYLEASVGLNLLSQTRINESRHFSTAFQFGEFLGLGATFGANRRYDVALRVEHVSNSGIKEPNDGLTYSALGFQYQFGNL
;
A
#
# COMPACT_ATOMS: atom_id res chain seq x y z
N MET A 1 -24.49 4.31 -30.14
CA MET A 1 -24.29 5.48 -29.26
C MET A 1 -23.32 5.05 -28.15
N GLY A 2 -22.02 5.32 -28.35
CA GLY A 2 -20.96 4.87 -27.45
C GLY A 2 -21.04 5.60 -26.11
N ARG A 3 -21.31 4.88 -25.03
CA ARG A 3 -21.10 5.41 -23.66
C ARG A 3 -19.60 5.67 -23.49
N ARG A 4 -19.21 6.91 -23.50
CA ARG A 4 -17.86 7.32 -23.10
C ARG A 4 -17.67 6.90 -21.65
N SER A 5 -16.81 5.95 -21.39
CA SER A 5 -16.32 5.66 -20.05
C SER A 5 -15.63 6.93 -19.52
N ARG A 6 -16.18 7.55 -18.50
CA ARG A 6 -15.53 8.66 -17.82
C ARG A 6 -14.66 8.07 -16.70
N LEU A 7 -13.41 8.46 -16.66
CA LEU A 7 -12.57 8.26 -15.49
C LEU A 7 -12.95 9.32 -14.46
N VAL A 8 -13.20 8.90 -13.25
CA VAL A 8 -13.52 9.79 -12.12
C VAL A 8 -12.35 9.74 -11.14
N PHE A 9 -11.82 10.90 -10.83
CA PHE A 9 -10.81 11.01 -9.79
C PHE A 9 -11.51 11.00 -8.41
N VAL A 10 -11.19 10.03 -7.60
CA VAL A 10 -11.68 9.94 -6.21
C VAL A 10 -10.48 10.05 -5.28
N ALA A 11 -10.46 11.08 -4.46
CA ALA A 11 -9.50 11.18 -3.37
C ALA A 11 -10.00 10.32 -2.21
N ALA A 12 -9.37 9.17 -2.00
CA ALA A 12 -9.63 8.36 -0.82
C ALA A 12 -8.56 8.61 0.24
N TRP A 13 -8.96 8.81 1.47
CA TRP A 13 -8.07 8.75 2.61
C TRP A 13 -8.02 7.28 3.05
N SER A 14 -6.94 6.60 2.79
CA SER A 14 -6.68 5.36 3.48
C SER A 14 -6.14 5.75 4.85
N GLY A 15 -6.85 5.37 5.87
CA GLY A 15 -6.38 5.50 7.22
C GLY A 15 -5.06 4.73 7.45
N THR A 16 -4.68 4.55 8.66
CA THR A 16 -3.48 3.86 9.11
C THR A 16 -3.33 2.49 8.48
N ASN A 17 -2.24 2.27 7.74
CA ASN A 17 -1.86 0.95 7.24
C ASN A 17 -0.97 0.27 8.27
N LEU A 18 -1.36 -0.91 8.73
CA LEU A 18 -0.55 -1.75 9.59
C LEU A 18 -0.06 -2.94 8.76
N PHE A 19 1.22 -2.99 8.48
CA PHE A 19 1.85 -4.11 7.79
C PHE A 19 2.61 -4.98 8.79
N PHE A 20 2.37 -6.26 8.71
CA PHE A 20 3.11 -7.26 9.46
C PHE A 20 3.99 -8.07 8.53
N TRP A 21 5.31 -8.00 8.74
CA TRP A 21 6.30 -8.65 7.89
C TRP A 21 6.97 -9.79 8.61
N ARG A 22 7.19 -10.87 7.88
CA ARG A 22 8.09 -11.92 8.27
C ARG A 22 9.21 -12.03 7.26
N ALA A 23 10.38 -11.52 7.60
CA ALA A 23 11.57 -11.68 6.76
C ALA A 23 12.24 -13.01 7.08
N ARG A 24 12.43 -13.84 6.05
CA ARG A 24 13.18 -15.08 6.14
C ARG A 24 14.55 -14.88 5.49
N ALA A 25 15.61 -14.98 6.27
CA ALA A 25 16.98 -14.99 5.75
C ALA A 25 17.48 -16.45 5.67
N GLU A 26 18.26 -16.77 4.66
CA GLU A 26 18.73 -18.13 4.38
C GLU A 26 19.54 -18.77 5.52
N HIS A 27 20.09 -17.98 6.44
CA HIS A 27 20.95 -18.44 7.56
C HIS A 27 20.68 -17.77 8.90
N SER A 28 19.57 -17.06 9.06
CA SER A 28 19.29 -16.33 10.30
C SER A 28 17.87 -16.56 10.79
N ARG A 29 17.66 -16.36 12.11
CA ARG A 29 16.35 -16.49 12.74
C ARG A 29 15.34 -15.56 12.08
N ASP A 30 14.13 -16.06 11.85
CA ASP A 30 12.99 -15.27 11.36
C ASP A 30 12.85 -13.98 12.19
N LYS A 31 12.85 -12.85 11.53
CA LYS A 31 12.59 -11.55 12.18
C LYS A 31 11.20 -11.06 11.80
N HIS A 32 10.51 -10.57 12.79
CA HIS A 32 9.21 -9.93 12.61
C HIS A 32 9.41 -8.42 12.57
N LEU A 33 8.85 -7.79 11.57
CA LEU A 33 8.85 -6.34 11.41
C LEU A 33 7.39 -5.87 11.41
N VAL A 34 7.11 -4.85 12.19
CA VAL A 34 5.84 -4.12 12.13
C VAL A 34 6.12 -2.76 11.49
N ASP A 35 5.35 -2.44 10.47
CA ASP A 35 5.37 -1.16 9.79
C ASP A 35 4.03 -0.47 9.99
N LEU A 36 4.05 0.72 10.59
CA LEU A 36 2.90 1.57 10.78
C LEU A 36 3.00 2.76 9.83
N GLY A 37 2.14 2.81 8.83
CA GLY A 37 2.13 3.86 7.82
C GLY A 37 0.85 4.69 7.82
N ALA A 38 0.99 5.94 7.39
CA ALA A 38 -0.13 6.83 7.10
C ALA A 38 0.13 7.58 5.80
N ALA A 39 -0.83 7.53 4.88
CA ALA A 39 -0.68 8.12 3.57
C ALA A 39 -2.02 8.50 2.94
N PRO A 40 -2.10 9.63 2.21
CA PRO A 40 -3.23 9.89 1.32
C PRO A 40 -3.17 8.94 0.12
N VAL A 41 -4.33 8.42 -0.30
CA VAL A 41 -4.43 7.48 -1.41
C VAL A 41 -5.39 8.01 -2.47
N PRO A 42 -4.93 8.84 -3.40
CA PRO A 42 -5.74 9.21 -4.55
C PRO A 42 -5.99 7.98 -5.44
N ARG A 43 -7.24 7.84 -5.90
CA ARG A 43 -7.69 6.80 -6.80
C ARG A 43 -8.24 7.38 -8.09
N LEU A 44 -7.95 6.74 -9.20
CA LEU A 44 -8.54 6.98 -10.50
C LEU A 44 -9.46 5.80 -10.82
N GLU A 45 -10.75 6.00 -10.72
CA GLU A 45 -11.76 4.96 -10.93
C GLU A 45 -12.42 5.05 -12.30
N GLY A 46 -12.76 3.90 -12.87
CA GLY A 46 -13.64 3.84 -14.03
C GLY A 46 -15.06 4.27 -13.64
N SER A 47 -15.66 5.19 -14.40
CA SER A 47 -17.06 5.59 -14.18
C SER A 47 -17.99 4.41 -14.52
N SER A 48 -18.39 3.64 -13.56
CA SER A 48 -19.46 2.67 -13.78
C SER A 48 -20.35 2.53 -12.56
N ALA A 49 -21.64 2.66 -12.80
CA ALA A 49 -22.68 2.16 -11.90
C ALA A 49 -22.73 0.62 -11.88
N ARG A 50 -21.63 -0.04 -12.19
CA ARG A 50 -21.55 -1.49 -12.32
C ARG A 50 -21.12 -2.10 -10.98
N ALA A 51 -21.52 -3.33 -10.76
CA ALA A 51 -21.11 -4.13 -9.61
C ALA A 51 -19.59 -4.40 -9.54
N PHE A 52 -18.83 -3.98 -10.56
CA PHE A 52 -17.38 -4.09 -10.65
C PHE A 52 -16.80 -2.77 -11.16
N THR A 53 -15.93 -2.13 -10.39
CA THR A 53 -15.29 -0.87 -10.73
C THR A 53 -13.78 -0.99 -10.57
N PRO A 54 -13.02 -1.07 -11.67
CA PRO A 54 -11.57 -1.07 -11.61
C PRO A 54 -11.04 0.32 -11.27
N TYR A 55 -9.86 0.37 -10.62
CA TYR A 55 -9.17 1.61 -10.29
C TYR A 55 -7.66 1.47 -10.33
N LEU A 56 -7.00 2.61 -10.50
CA LEU A 56 -5.58 2.81 -10.21
C LEU A 56 -5.45 3.67 -8.96
N GLU A 57 -4.48 3.38 -8.13
CA GLU A 57 -4.16 4.19 -6.96
C GLU A 57 -2.65 4.38 -6.83
N ALA A 58 -2.26 5.49 -6.23
CA ALA A 58 -0.88 5.78 -5.89
C ALA A 58 -0.83 6.51 -4.55
N SER A 59 0.28 6.43 -3.87
CA SER A 59 0.45 7.12 -2.60
C SER A 59 1.89 7.41 -2.29
N VAL A 60 2.10 8.48 -1.54
CA VAL A 60 3.34 8.77 -0.82
C VAL A 60 2.96 9.09 0.62
N GLY A 61 3.59 8.43 1.57
CA GLY A 61 3.25 8.55 2.98
C GLY A 61 4.45 8.41 3.91
N LEU A 62 4.14 8.36 5.18
CA LEU A 62 5.11 8.24 6.25
C LEU A 62 4.94 6.90 6.94
N ASN A 63 6.04 6.22 7.21
CA ASN A 63 6.10 4.91 7.81
C ASN A 63 7.00 4.90 9.04
N LEU A 64 6.61 4.15 10.05
CA LEU A 64 7.41 3.87 11.25
C LEU A 64 7.63 2.37 11.36
N LEU A 65 8.89 1.98 11.32
CA LEU A 65 9.32 0.60 11.43
C LEU A 65 9.62 0.22 12.87
N SER A 66 9.17 -0.93 13.32
CA SER A 66 9.51 -1.46 14.65
C SER A 66 10.97 -1.87 14.78
N GLN A 67 11.65 -2.12 13.67
CA GLN A 67 13.06 -2.49 13.61
C GLN A 67 13.71 -1.88 12.37
N THR A 68 14.98 -1.50 12.49
CA THR A 68 15.78 -0.94 11.39
C THR A 68 16.62 -1.99 10.67
N ARG A 69 16.82 -3.16 11.26
CA ARG A 69 17.57 -4.26 10.66
C ARG A 69 16.61 -5.34 10.19
N ILE A 70 16.46 -5.47 8.85
CA ILE A 70 15.55 -6.45 8.24
C ILE A 70 16.24 -7.83 8.13
N ASN A 71 17.48 -7.85 7.64
CA ASN A 71 18.32 -9.02 7.55
C ASN A 71 19.80 -8.65 7.66
N GLU A 72 20.72 -9.59 7.41
CA GLU A 72 22.17 -9.33 7.53
C GLU A 72 22.67 -8.31 6.50
N SER A 73 22.03 -8.23 5.34
CA SER A 73 22.43 -7.38 4.22
C SER A 73 21.61 -6.09 4.07
N ARG A 74 20.47 -5.96 4.78
CA ARG A 74 19.59 -4.80 4.67
C ARG A 74 19.37 -4.13 5.99
N HIS A 75 19.78 -2.87 6.06
CA HIS A 75 19.67 -2.04 7.23
C HIS A 75 19.06 -0.68 6.84
N PHE A 76 18.11 -0.24 7.63
CA PHE A 76 17.67 1.16 7.62
C PHE A 76 18.38 1.92 8.73
N SER A 77 18.83 3.12 8.44
CA SER A 77 19.49 3.96 9.44
C SER A 77 18.51 4.64 10.41
N THR A 78 17.23 4.67 10.05
CA THR A 78 16.16 5.29 10.84
C THR A 78 14.91 4.41 10.87
N ALA A 79 14.16 4.45 11.96
CA ALA A 79 12.84 3.81 12.04
C ALA A 79 11.79 4.57 11.21
N PHE A 80 11.99 5.87 11.01
CA PHE A 80 11.17 6.71 10.15
C PHE A 80 11.56 6.51 8.69
N GLN A 81 10.57 6.21 7.85
CA GLN A 81 10.73 5.97 6.42
C GLN A 81 9.64 6.71 5.64
N PHE A 82 9.90 6.97 4.38
CA PHE A 82 8.88 7.32 3.40
C PHE A 82 8.43 6.04 2.70
N GLY A 83 7.12 5.88 2.57
CA GLY A 83 6.52 4.80 1.78
C GLY A 83 5.84 5.38 0.56
N GLU A 84 6.09 4.79 -0.60
CA GLU A 84 5.40 5.11 -1.84
C GLU A 84 4.87 3.85 -2.47
N PHE A 85 3.66 3.88 -3.00
CA PHE A 85 3.12 2.73 -3.72
C PHE A 85 2.35 3.12 -4.97
N LEU A 86 2.30 2.16 -5.89
CA LEU A 86 1.41 2.13 -7.03
C LEU A 86 0.56 0.88 -6.94
N GLY A 87 -0.75 1.02 -7.12
CA GLY A 87 -1.70 -0.07 -7.02
C GLY A 87 -2.69 -0.14 -8.17
N LEU A 88 -3.13 -1.36 -8.45
CA LEU A 88 -4.22 -1.67 -9.35
C LEU A 88 -5.23 -2.51 -8.58
N GLY A 89 -6.50 -2.10 -8.60
CA GLY A 89 -7.53 -2.80 -7.86
C GLY A 89 -8.91 -2.71 -8.49
N ALA A 90 -9.87 -3.31 -7.81
CA ALA A 90 -11.28 -3.23 -8.16
C ALA A 90 -12.16 -3.33 -6.92
N THR A 91 -13.20 -2.51 -6.91
CA THR A 91 -14.32 -2.69 -5.99
C THR A 91 -15.44 -3.47 -6.68
N PHE A 92 -16.12 -4.35 -5.94
CA PHE A 92 -17.16 -5.20 -6.48
C PHE A 92 -18.22 -5.58 -5.44
N GLY A 93 -19.27 -6.28 -5.92
CA GLY A 93 -20.40 -6.69 -5.10
C GLY A 93 -21.44 -5.60 -4.87
N ALA A 94 -22.50 -5.94 -4.15
CA ALA A 94 -23.57 -5.00 -3.82
C ALA A 94 -23.01 -3.81 -3.02
N ASN A 95 -23.33 -2.61 -3.45
CA ASN A 95 -22.83 -1.35 -2.85
C ASN A 95 -21.29 -1.25 -2.80
N ARG A 96 -20.58 -1.97 -3.70
CA ARG A 96 -19.11 -1.93 -3.78
C ARG A 96 -18.40 -2.30 -2.46
N ARG A 97 -18.96 -3.23 -1.72
CA ARG A 97 -18.48 -3.59 -0.38
C ARG A 97 -17.14 -4.33 -0.36
N TYR A 98 -16.78 -4.97 -1.45
CA TYR A 98 -15.53 -5.68 -1.57
C TYR A 98 -14.52 -4.87 -2.35
N ASP A 99 -13.30 -4.85 -1.89
CA ASP A 99 -12.17 -4.18 -2.54
C ASP A 99 -10.98 -5.14 -2.56
N VAL A 100 -10.37 -5.32 -3.72
CA VAL A 100 -9.15 -6.09 -3.89
C VAL A 100 -8.14 -5.24 -4.65
N ALA A 101 -6.90 -5.20 -4.16
CA ALA A 101 -5.83 -4.44 -4.79
C ALA A 101 -4.51 -5.21 -4.76
N LEU A 102 -3.78 -5.14 -5.86
CA LEU A 102 -2.37 -5.47 -5.94
C LEU A 102 -1.57 -4.17 -5.91
N ARG A 103 -0.62 -4.06 -4.97
CA ARG A 103 0.25 -2.91 -4.80
C ARG A 103 1.70 -3.31 -4.93
N VAL A 104 2.50 -2.42 -5.50
CA VAL A 104 3.96 -2.44 -5.38
C VAL A 104 4.34 -1.25 -4.53
N GLU A 105 5.02 -1.49 -3.43
CA GLU A 105 5.40 -0.48 -2.45
C GLU A 105 6.91 -0.43 -2.30
N HIS A 106 7.43 0.77 -2.19
CA HIS A 106 8.83 1.06 -1.88
C HIS A 106 8.91 1.87 -0.59
N VAL A 107 9.78 1.45 0.31
CA VAL A 107 10.02 2.11 1.59
C VAL A 107 11.49 2.48 1.70
N SER A 108 11.79 3.74 1.96
CA SER A 108 13.15 4.25 2.14
C SER A 108 13.17 5.52 2.98
N ASN A 109 14.33 5.92 3.47
CA ASN A 109 14.48 7.21 4.15
C ASN A 109 14.83 8.37 3.21
N SER A 110 14.68 8.19 1.90
CA SER A 110 15.00 9.18 0.86
C SER A 110 16.44 9.73 0.92
N GLY A 111 17.39 8.95 1.44
CA GLY A 111 18.78 9.37 1.58
C GLY A 111 19.06 10.34 2.72
N ILE A 112 18.13 10.52 3.66
CA ILE A 112 18.34 11.39 4.84
C ILE A 112 19.52 10.90 5.67
N LYS A 113 19.71 9.59 5.75
CA LYS A 113 20.81 8.97 6.50
C LYS A 113 21.19 7.62 5.88
N GLU A 114 22.48 7.35 5.77
CA GLU A 114 23.01 6.04 5.34
C GLU A 114 23.26 5.10 6.54
N PRO A 115 23.13 3.78 6.38
CA PRO A 115 22.72 3.08 5.15
C PRO A 115 21.21 3.22 4.87
N ASN A 116 20.85 3.33 3.58
CA ASN A 116 19.47 3.42 3.10
C ASN A 116 19.24 2.42 1.97
N ASP A 117 19.20 1.15 2.32
CA ASP A 117 19.07 0.06 1.34
C ASP A 117 17.69 0.01 0.66
N GLY A 118 16.69 0.67 1.25
CA GLY A 118 15.31 0.62 0.77
C GLY A 118 14.72 -0.80 0.77
N LEU A 119 13.43 -0.89 0.65
CA LEU A 119 12.73 -2.17 0.51
C LEU A 119 11.59 -2.00 -0.49
N THR A 120 11.58 -2.85 -1.52
CA THR A 120 10.47 -2.91 -2.47
C THR A 120 9.77 -4.26 -2.35
N TYR A 121 8.45 -4.24 -2.28
CA TYR A 121 7.65 -5.45 -2.16
C TYR A 121 6.31 -5.32 -2.87
N SER A 122 5.67 -6.47 -3.12
CA SER A 122 4.30 -6.53 -3.62
C SER A 122 3.37 -7.00 -2.53
N ALA A 123 2.21 -6.38 -2.44
CA ALA A 123 1.17 -6.72 -1.47
C ALA A 123 -0.17 -6.94 -2.18
N LEU A 124 -0.89 -7.98 -1.77
CA LEU A 124 -2.27 -8.20 -2.16
C LEU A 124 -3.16 -7.81 -0.98
N GLY A 125 -3.99 -6.79 -1.18
CA GLY A 125 -4.94 -6.30 -0.20
C GLY A 125 -6.35 -6.79 -0.48
N PHE A 126 -7.08 -7.11 0.58
CA PHE A 126 -8.52 -7.35 0.53
C PHE A 126 -9.19 -6.54 1.64
N GLN A 127 -10.23 -5.79 1.29
CA GLN A 127 -10.99 -4.99 2.23
C GLN A 127 -12.48 -5.27 2.10
N TYR A 128 -13.18 -5.22 3.20
CA TYR A 128 -14.64 -5.29 3.26
C TYR A 128 -15.20 -4.08 4.00
N GLN A 129 -16.13 -3.40 3.38
CA GLN A 129 -16.78 -2.24 3.96
C GLN A 129 -18.02 -2.66 4.76
N PHE A 130 -17.98 -2.42 6.07
CA PHE A 130 -19.12 -2.63 6.96
C PHE A 130 -19.96 -1.35 7.03
N GLY A 131 -21.26 -1.47 6.83
CA GLY A 131 -22.19 -0.35 6.89
C GLY A 131 -22.44 0.34 5.54
N ASN A 132 -23.40 1.24 5.54
CA ASN A 132 -23.72 2.14 4.43
C ASN A 132 -23.12 3.50 4.77
N LEU A 133 -22.25 4.02 3.91
CA LEU A 133 -21.90 5.44 3.90
C LEU A 133 -22.96 6.21 3.15
#